data_f1c399996ed74a323e47743436ef9a44
#
_entry.id   f1c399996ed74a323e47743436ef9a44
#
_cell.length_a   1.000
_cell.length_b   1.000
_cell.length_c   1.000
_cell.angle_alpha   90.00
_cell.angle_beta   90.00
_cell.angle_gamma   90.00
#
_symmetry.space_group_name_H-M   'P 1'
#
loop_
_entity.id
_entity.type
_entity.pdbx_description
1 polymer ?
#
loop_
_entity_poly.entity_id
_entity_poly.type
_entity_poly.pdbx_seq_one_letter_code
_entity_poly.pdbx_strand_id
1 'polypeptide(L)'
;VYRIKEPTSASRAMTDVIVDICNAMERTIKCLRTMDPGFHEHAVEVNRLENAADKLLRDSLAELFDAQPDPIEVIKWKEIYETLETVTDRCEDVANVIEGIILKMA
;
A
#
# COMPACT_ATOMS: atom_id res chain seq x y z
N VAL A 1 -5.18 8.18 -20.41
CA VAL A 1 -5.58 8.88 -19.20
C VAL A 1 -7.10 8.84 -19.04
N TYR A 2 -7.55 8.44 -17.91
CA TYR A 2 -8.97 8.31 -17.62
C TYR A 2 -9.54 9.62 -17.05
N ARG A 3 -10.76 9.94 -17.46
CA ARG A 3 -11.48 11.06 -16.86
C ARG A 3 -12.23 10.56 -15.64
N ILE A 4 -11.82 11.04 -14.48
CA ILE A 4 -12.44 10.70 -13.21
C ILE A 4 -13.07 11.96 -12.65
N LYS A 5 -14.41 11.96 -12.52
CA LYS A 5 -15.15 13.13 -12.02
C LYS A 5 -15.04 13.24 -10.50
N GLU A 6 -15.10 12.11 -9.82
CA GLU A 6 -15.03 12.06 -8.36
C GLU A 6 -14.29 10.81 -7.93
N PRO A 7 -13.47 10.90 -6.86
CA PRO A 7 -12.86 9.71 -6.29
C PRO A 7 -13.94 8.84 -5.62
N THR A 8 -13.76 7.52 -5.72
CA THR A 8 -14.61 6.57 -5.01
C THR A 8 -14.22 6.50 -3.53
N SER A 9 -15.12 5.99 -2.68
CA SER A 9 -14.78 5.73 -1.28
C SER A 9 -13.63 4.74 -1.16
N ALA A 10 -13.57 3.74 -2.07
CA ALA A 10 -12.49 2.77 -2.11
C ALA A 10 -11.15 3.44 -2.46
N SER A 11 -11.11 4.36 -3.44
CA SER A 11 -9.88 5.05 -3.79
C SER A 11 -9.40 5.97 -2.66
N ARG A 12 -10.32 6.58 -1.92
CA ARG A 12 -9.97 7.38 -0.75
C ARG A 12 -9.38 6.52 0.36
N ALA A 13 -9.99 5.36 0.62
CA ALA A 13 -9.48 4.42 1.62
C ALA A 13 -8.09 3.90 1.24
N MET A 14 -7.87 3.57 -0.04
CA MET A 14 -6.54 3.18 -0.53
C MET A 14 -5.52 4.30 -0.35
N THR A 15 -5.90 5.54 -0.63
CA THR A 15 -5.02 6.70 -0.46
C THR A 15 -4.63 6.87 1.01
N ASP A 16 -5.57 6.70 1.94
CA ASP A 16 -5.29 6.79 3.37
C ASP A 16 -4.30 5.72 3.81
N VAL A 17 -4.46 4.48 3.34
CA VAL A 17 -3.51 3.40 3.64
C VAL A 17 -2.13 3.71 3.07
N ILE A 18 -2.05 4.28 1.86
CA ILE A 18 -0.78 4.65 1.25
C ILE A 18 -0.07 5.73 2.06
N VAL A 19 -0.79 6.75 2.52
CA VAL A 19 -0.22 7.78 3.39
C VAL A 19 0.34 7.15 4.67
N ASP A 20 -0.41 6.25 5.28
CA ASP A 20 0.02 5.56 6.50
C ASP A 20 1.26 4.70 6.27
N ILE A 21 1.31 3.96 5.15
CA ILE A 21 2.46 3.11 4.84
C ILE A 21 3.70 3.95 4.51
N CYS A 22 3.54 5.10 3.84
CA CYS A 22 4.64 6.01 3.57
C CYS A 22 5.21 6.58 4.87
N ASN A 23 4.37 6.91 5.84
CA ASN A 23 4.80 7.37 7.15
C ASN A 23 5.55 6.27 7.91
N ALA A 24 5.06 5.03 7.85
CA ALA A 24 5.74 3.88 8.45
C ALA A 24 7.09 3.61 7.78
N MET A 25 7.15 3.75 6.46
CA MET A 25 8.40 3.62 5.69
C MET A 25 9.43 4.67 6.10
N GLU A 26 9.00 5.91 6.29
CA GLU A 26 9.90 6.98 6.75
C GLU A 26 10.55 6.60 8.08
N ARG A 27 9.75 6.09 9.03
CA ARG A 27 10.26 5.64 10.32
C ARG A 27 11.25 4.48 10.17
N THR A 28 10.93 3.52 9.30
CA THR A 28 11.79 2.37 9.02
C THR A 28 13.14 2.82 8.43
N ILE A 29 13.11 3.74 7.48
CA ILE A 29 14.32 4.26 6.82
C ILE A 29 15.18 5.03 7.82
N LYS A 30 14.59 5.80 8.71
CA LYS A 30 15.32 6.50 9.78
C LYS A 30 16.05 5.53 10.70
N CYS A 31 15.45 4.39 10.98
CA CYS A 31 16.10 3.34 11.78
C CYS A 31 17.36 2.81 11.10
N LEU A 32 17.40 2.73 9.78
CA LEU A 32 18.59 2.30 9.05
C LEU A 32 19.76 3.25 9.29
N ARG A 33 19.51 4.57 9.35
CA ARG A 33 20.55 5.56 9.58
C ARG A 33 21.27 5.35 10.90
N THR A 34 20.57 4.97 11.94
CA THR A 34 21.10 4.81 13.29
C THR A 34 21.27 3.35 13.70
N MET A 35 20.93 2.42 12.84
CA MET A 35 20.92 0.97 13.14
C MET A 35 20.08 0.68 14.39
N ASP A 36 18.98 1.38 14.56
CA ASP A 36 18.09 1.29 15.72
C ASP A 36 17.43 -0.09 15.77
N PRO A 37 17.54 -0.82 16.90
CA PRO A 37 16.83 -2.11 17.04
C PRO A 37 15.31 -2.00 17.01
N GLY A 38 14.75 -0.81 17.15
CA GLY A 38 13.32 -0.55 16.99
C GLY A 38 12.79 -0.68 15.57
N PHE A 39 13.66 -0.92 14.57
CA PHE A 39 13.26 -1.06 13.17
C PHE A 39 12.19 -2.13 12.97
N HIS A 40 12.24 -3.20 13.76
CA HIS A 40 11.34 -4.32 13.61
C HIS A 40 9.88 -3.92 13.78
N GLU A 41 9.58 -3.09 14.78
CA GLU A 41 8.22 -2.60 15.02
C GLU A 41 7.68 -1.81 13.82
N HIS A 42 8.52 -0.98 13.22
CA HIS A 42 8.14 -0.18 12.06
C HIS A 42 7.98 -1.05 10.81
N ALA A 43 8.83 -2.06 10.63
CA ALA A 43 8.72 -3.01 9.53
C ALA A 43 7.45 -3.86 9.65
N VAL A 44 7.09 -4.28 10.85
CA VAL A 44 5.82 -4.99 11.12
C VAL A 44 4.63 -4.12 10.75
N GLU A 45 4.69 -2.82 11.07
CA GLU A 45 3.62 -1.88 10.73
C GLU A 45 3.47 -1.72 9.21
N VAL A 46 4.58 -1.64 8.47
CA VAL A 46 4.54 -1.61 6.99
C VAL A 46 3.85 -2.85 6.45
N ASN A 47 4.20 -4.02 6.97
CA ASN A 47 3.61 -5.27 6.54
C ASN A 47 2.11 -5.34 6.86
N ARG A 48 1.71 -4.88 8.05
CA ARG A 48 0.30 -4.81 8.43
C ARG A 48 -0.50 -3.92 7.48
N LEU A 49 0.06 -2.77 7.12
CA LEU A 49 -0.59 -1.82 6.22
C LEU A 49 -0.67 -2.36 4.79
N GLU A 50 0.36 -3.08 4.34
CA GLU A 50 0.33 -3.75 3.03
C GLU A 50 -0.78 -4.81 2.98
N ASN A 51 -0.91 -5.61 4.03
CA ASN A 51 -1.98 -6.61 4.13
C ASN A 51 -3.36 -5.95 4.13
N ALA A 52 -3.51 -4.82 4.82
CA ALA A 52 -4.75 -4.05 4.82
C ALA A 52 -5.08 -3.51 3.42
N ALA A 53 -4.07 -3.02 2.69
CA ALA A 53 -4.25 -2.55 1.32
C ALA A 53 -4.66 -3.67 0.38
N ASP A 54 -4.04 -4.84 0.51
CA ASP A 54 -4.36 -6.00 -0.31
C ASP A 54 -5.81 -6.46 -0.10
N LYS A 55 -6.26 -6.52 1.16
CA LYS A 55 -7.65 -6.85 1.47
C LYS A 55 -8.61 -5.81 0.92
N LEU A 56 -8.28 -4.53 1.08
CA LEU A 56 -9.09 -3.43 0.58
C LEU A 56 -9.21 -3.48 -0.94
N LEU A 57 -8.11 -3.81 -1.64
CA LEU A 57 -8.14 -3.99 -3.09
C LEU A 57 -9.09 -5.11 -3.50
N ARG A 58 -8.98 -6.28 -2.87
CA ARG A 58 -9.84 -7.43 -3.20
C ARG A 58 -11.31 -7.10 -2.96
N ASP A 59 -11.63 -6.52 -1.82
CA ASP A 59 -13.01 -6.17 -1.47
C ASP A 59 -13.56 -5.10 -2.43
N SER A 60 -12.72 -4.13 -2.78
CA SER A 60 -13.12 -3.04 -3.69
C SER A 60 -13.35 -3.54 -5.11
N LEU A 61 -12.53 -4.48 -5.59
CA LEU A 61 -12.73 -5.08 -6.90
C LEU A 61 -14.01 -5.91 -6.96
N ALA A 62 -14.28 -6.70 -5.92
CA ALA A 62 -15.52 -7.48 -5.84
C ALA A 62 -16.74 -6.57 -5.88
N GLU A 63 -16.74 -5.49 -5.08
CA GLU A 63 -17.81 -4.51 -5.07
C GLU A 63 -17.97 -3.82 -6.42
N LEU A 64 -16.87 -3.48 -7.07
CA LEU A 64 -16.86 -2.83 -8.37
C LEU A 64 -17.53 -3.71 -9.43
N PHE A 65 -17.19 -5.01 -9.47
CA PHE A 65 -17.79 -5.94 -10.43
C PHE A 65 -19.29 -6.16 -10.16
N ASP A 66 -19.70 -6.16 -8.90
CA ASP A 66 -21.11 -6.35 -8.54
C ASP A 66 -21.96 -5.11 -8.81
N ALA A 67 -21.42 -3.92 -8.57
CA ALA A 67 -22.19 -2.68 -8.57
C ALA A 67 -22.17 -1.95 -9.92
N GLN A 68 -21.16 -2.20 -10.77
CA GLN A 68 -20.95 -1.41 -11.99
C GLN A 68 -21.26 -2.22 -13.23
N PRO A 69 -22.33 -1.85 -13.97
CA PRO A 69 -22.69 -2.54 -15.21
C PRO A 69 -21.86 -2.11 -16.43
N ASP A 70 -21.15 -0.98 -16.36
CA ASP A 70 -20.36 -0.48 -17.48
C ASP A 70 -18.96 -1.10 -17.46
N PRO A 71 -18.63 -1.96 -18.45
CA PRO A 71 -17.31 -2.60 -18.51
C PRO A 71 -16.13 -1.61 -18.56
N ILE A 72 -16.33 -0.46 -19.19
CA ILE A 72 -15.28 0.55 -19.31
C ILE A 72 -14.95 1.15 -17.93
N GLU A 73 -15.96 1.45 -17.14
CA GLU A 73 -15.76 1.95 -15.77
C GLU A 73 -15.07 0.91 -14.88
N VAL A 74 -15.46 -0.36 -15.04
CA VAL A 74 -14.81 -1.46 -14.30
C VAL A 74 -13.32 -1.53 -14.65
N ILE A 75 -12.96 -1.47 -15.93
CA ILE A 75 -11.55 -1.52 -16.37
C ILE A 75 -10.76 -0.34 -15.81
N LYS A 76 -11.31 0.87 -15.88
CA LYS A 76 -10.66 2.09 -15.38
C LYS A 76 -10.33 1.98 -13.89
N TRP A 77 -11.32 1.64 -13.07
CA TRP A 77 -11.11 1.55 -11.63
C TRP A 77 -10.26 0.36 -11.23
N LYS A 78 -10.36 -0.75 -11.95
CA LYS A 78 -9.49 -1.90 -11.72
C LYS A 78 -8.02 -1.52 -11.90
N GLU A 79 -7.68 -0.82 -12.99
CA GLU A 79 -6.31 -0.37 -13.24
C GLU A 79 -5.83 0.61 -12.17
N ILE A 80 -6.68 1.54 -11.75
CA ILE A 80 -6.34 2.50 -10.69
C ILE A 80 -6.05 1.78 -9.38
N TYR A 81 -6.93 0.87 -8.96
CA TYR A 81 -6.76 0.13 -7.72
C TYR A 81 -5.50 -0.73 -7.74
N GLU A 82 -5.24 -1.42 -8.85
CA GLU A 82 -4.04 -2.25 -8.98
C GLU A 82 -2.76 -1.42 -8.96
N THR A 83 -2.79 -0.22 -9.54
CA THR A 83 -1.66 0.71 -9.49
C THR A 83 -1.39 1.17 -8.05
N LEU A 84 -2.44 1.51 -7.32
CA LEU A 84 -2.32 1.92 -5.92
C LEU A 84 -1.76 0.77 -5.06
N GLU A 85 -2.22 -0.45 -5.30
CA GLU A 85 -1.73 -1.63 -4.58
C GLU A 85 -0.26 -1.91 -4.87
N THR A 86 0.20 -1.66 -6.11
CA THR A 86 1.62 -1.80 -6.46
C THR A 86 2.51 -0.90 -5.61
N VAL A 87 2.05 0.31 -5.27
CA VAL A 87 2.79 1.22 -4.40
C VAL A 87 3.01 0.59 -3.02
N THR A 88 1.98 -0.01 -2.45
CA THR A 88 2.08 -0.64 -1.13
C THR A 88 2.98 -1.88 -1.15
N ASP A 89 2.93 -2.67 -2.23
CA ASP A 89 3.83 -3.81 -2.42
C ASP A 89 5.29 -3.38 -2.46
N ARG A 90 5.59 -2.29 -3.17
CA ARG A 90 6.96 -1.76 -3.25
C ARG A 90 7.44 -1.27 -1.90
N CYS A 91 6.59 -0.66 -1.11
CA CYS A 91 6.93 -0.24 0.25
C CYS A 91 7.31 -1.45 1.12
N GLU A 92 6.56 -2.53 1.04
CA GLU A 92 6.87 -3.76 1.77
C GLU A 92 8.22 -4.34 1.33
N ASP A 93 8.48 -4.38 0.01
CA ASP A 93 9.76 -4.86 -0.52
C ASP A 93 10.94 -4.07 0.05
N VAL A 94 10.82 -2.75 0.07
CA VAL A 94 11.88 -1.88 0.62
C VAL A 94 12.06 -2.12 2.12
N ALA A 95 10.97 -2.24 2.87
CA ALA A 95 11.03 -2.52 4.31
C ALA A 95 11.73 -3.84 4.59
N ASN A 96 11.46 -4.87 3.79
CA ASN A 96 12.11 -6.18 3.92
C ASN A 96 13.61 -6.10 3.63
N VAL A 97 14.01 -5.31 2.63
CA VAL A 97 15.43 -5.09 2.32
C VAL A 97 16.13 -4.38 3.48
N ILE A 98 15.51 -3.35 4.05
CA ILE A 98 16.07 -2.61 5.19
C ILE A 98 16.24 -3.54 6.40
N GLU A 99 15.23 -4.36 6.69
CA GLU A 99 15.30 -5.34 7.76
C GLU A 99 16.47 -6.29 7.56
N GLY A 100 16.65 -6.81 6.34
CA GLY A 100 17.76 -7.68 5.99
C GLY A 100 19.11 -7.02 6.22
N ILE A 101 19.26 -5.74 5.86
CA ILE A 101 20.50 -4.99 6.05
C ILE A 101 20.81 -4.83 7.55
N ILE A 102 19.82 -4.41 8.34
CA ILE A 102 20.01 -4.17 9.77
C ILE A 102 20.37 -5.48 10.49
N LEU A 103 19.69 -6.58 10.14
CA LEU A 103 19.98 -7.88 10.74
C LEU A 103 21.39 -8.37 10.43
N LYS A 104 21.90 -8.11 9.22
CA LYS A 104 23.26 -8.48 8.83
C LYS A 104 24.32 -7.65 9.53
N MET A 105 24.00 -6.40 9.83
CA MET A 105 24.96 -5.46 10.41
C MET A 105 24.94 -5.47 11.94
N ALA A 106 23.99 -6.15 12.52
CA ALA A 106 23.84 -6.21 13.98
C ALA A 106 24.89 -7.14 14.64
#